data_820433aeea6d6c5d4e475a92c0b31b84
#
_entry.id   820433aeea6d6c5d4e475a92c0b31b84
#
_cell.length_a   1.000
_cell.length_b   1.000
_cell.length_c   1.000
_cell.angle_alpha   90.00
_cell.angle_beta   90.00
_cell.angle_gamma   90.00
#
_symmetry.space_group_name_H-M   'P 1'
#
loop_
_entity.id
_entity.type
_entity.pdbx_description
1 polymer ?
#
loop_
_entity_poly.entity_id
_entity_poly.type
_entity_poly.pdbx_seq_one_letter_code
_entity_poly.pdbx_strand_id
1 'polypeptide(L)'
;MRIIFTCGGTGGHINPAIAVAKLCQERMSDCQILFMGAEDGMENKLVPREGFRLETLKISNYQRKLTPAGIWHNVTTLFHMAGSMQKAKRVIREFQPDVIVGTGGYASFPALKMGAKLGVPTAVHESNAVPGLTTRMVAKDVDRIMVSFEDSRSQYADPEKVLVTGTPVRGEFLYTDKAAARAELGLGEKPLIVSAWGSLEIGRAHV
;
A
#
# COMPACT_ATOMS: atom_id res chain seq x y z
N MET A 1 8.43 -19.37 0.57
CA MET A 1 8.50 -18.03 1.17
C MET A 1 7.09 -17.54 1.51
N ARG A 2 6.89 -16.93 2.70
CA ARG A 2 5.59 -16.42 3.16
C ARG A 2 5.65 -14.91 3.29
N ILE A 3 4.79 -14.20 2.58
CA ILE A 3 4.80 -12.73 2.54
C ILE A 3 3.45 -12.18 2.96
N ILE A 4 3.44 -11.23 3.88
CA ILE A 4 2.26 -10.40 4.12
C ILE A 4 2.44 -9.08 3.39
N PHE A 5 1.51 -8.75 2.49
CA PHE A 5 1.36 -7.40 1.96
C PHE A 5 0.29 -6.66 2.76
N THR A 6 0.54 -5.40 3.07
CA THR A 6 -0.44 -4.56 3.76
C THR A 6 -0.58 -3.22 3.08
N CYS A 7 -1.81 -2.88 2.77
CA CYS A 7 -2.15 -1.67 2.02
C CYS A 7 -3.59 -1.26 2.32
N GLY A 8 -3.98 -0.07 1.96
CA GLY A 8 -5.39 0.28 2.08
C GLY A 8 -5.73 1.73 1.77
N GLY A 9 -7.03 1.94 1.62
CA GLY A 9 -7.64 3.23 1.42
C GLY A 9 -7.82 3.63 -0.04
N THR A 10 -6.78 3.57 -0.86
CA THR A 10 -6.84 4.01 -2.28
C THR A 10 -6.11 3.06 -3.22
N GLY A 11 -6.47 3.10 -4.50
CA GLY A 11 -5.79 2.33 -5.56
C GLY A 11 -4.29 2.62 -5.63
N GLY A 12 -3.87 3.84 -5.30
CA GLY A 12 -2.45 4.23 -5.27
C GLY A 12 -1.60 3.44 -4.27
N HIS A 13 -2.20 2.93 -3.19
CA HIS A 13 -1.52 2.05 -2.25
C HIS A 13 -1.71 0.56 -2.58
N ILE A 14 -2.87 0.20 -3.13
CA ILE A 14 -3.23 -1.20 -3.37
C ILE A 14 -2.52 -1.74 -4.62
N ASN A 15 -2.52 -0.99 -5.72
CA ASN A 15 -1.94 -1.45 -6.99
C ASN A 15 -0.44 -1.76 -6.92
N PRO A 16 0.42 -0.96 -6.25
CA PRO A 16 1.82 -1.32 -6.05
C PRO A 16 2.01 -2.63 -5.28
N ALA A 17 1.20 -2.86 -4.22
CA ALA A 17 1.23 -4.11 -3.47
C ALA A 17 0.87 -5.32 -4.35
N ILE A 18 -0.19 -5.21 -5.14
CA ILE A 18 -0.63 -6.26 -6.07
C ILE A 18 0.44 -6.51 -7.15
N ALA A 19 1.05 -5.46 -7.70
CA ALA A 19 2.09 -5.59 -8.71
C ALA A 19 3.29 -6.39 -8.20
N VAL A 20 3.78 -6.07 -7.00
CA VAL A 20 4.89 -6.82 -6.37
C VAL A 20 4.46 -8.23 -6.01
N ALA A 21 3.26 -8.43 -5.47
CA ALA A 21 2.74 -9.74 -5.10
C ALA A 21 2.66 -10.69 -6.31
N LYS A 22 2.14 -10.23 -7.44
CA LYS A 22 2.13 -11.01 -8.69
C LYS A 22 3.53 -11.40 -9.15
N LEU A 23 4.44 -10.44 -9.16
CA LEU A 23 5.84 -10.72 -9.53
C LEU A 23 6.50 -11.73 -8.58
N CYS A 24 6.18 -11.68 -7.29
CA CYS A 24 6.65 -12.68 -6.33
C CYS A 24 6.12 -14.08 -6.65
N GLN A 25 4.84 -14.22 -7.01
CA GLN A 25 4.26 -15.52 -7.41
C GLN A 25 4.87 -16.04 -8.71
N GLU A 26 5.12 -15.18 -9.68
CA GLU A 26 5.73 -15.55 -10.96
C GLU A 26 7.18 -16.03 -10.79
N ARG A 27 7.94 -15.41 -9.88
CA ARG A 27 9.36 -15.72 -9.68
C ARG A 27 9.64 -16.81 -8.64
N MET A 28 8.69 -17.06 -7.75
CA MET A 28 8.85 -17.99 -6.62
C MET A 28 7.64 -18.93 -6.56
N SER A 29 7.77 -20.15 -7.08
CA SER A 29 6.68 -21.14 -7.17
C SER A 29 6.02 -21.46 -5.83
N ASP A 30 6.77 -21.43 -4.72
CA ASP A 30 6.29 -21.77 -3.38
C ASP A 30 5.92 -20.53 -2.54
N CYS A 31 5.70 -19.38 -3.19
CA CYS A 31 5.37 -18.15 -2.50
C CYS A 31 3.93 -18.18 -1.99
N GLN A 32 3.76 -18.08 -0.67
CA GLN A 32 2.46 -17.90 -0.04
C GLN A 32 2.25 -16.43 0.30
N ILE A 33 1.18 -15.85 -0.24
CA ILE A 33 0.90 -14.44 -0.09
C ILE A 33 -0.42 -14.25 0.66
N LEU A 34 -0.39 -13.37 1.65
CA LEU A 34 -1.54 -12.90 2.40
C LEU A 34 -1.59 -11.37 2.37
N PHE A 35 -2.74 -10.81 2.09
CA PHE A 35 -2.95 -9.36 2.23
C PHE A 35 -3.61 -9.03 3.56
N MET A 36 -3.28 -7.86 4.11
CA MET A 36 -3.97 -7.26 5.24
C MET A 36 -4.38 -5.84 4.87
N GLY A 37 -5.66 -5.51 5.08
CA GLY A 37 -6.23 -4.21 4.72
C GLY A 37 -7.37 -3.79 5.63
N ALA A 38 -8.02 -2.66 5.36
CA ALA A 38 -9.16 -2.20 6.14
C ALA A 38 -10.46 -2.96 5.78
N GLU A 39 -11.36 -3.11 6.74
CA GLU A 39 -12.63 -3.83 6.56
C GLU A 39 -13.52 -3.19 5.50
N ASP A 40 -13.51 -1.85 5.39
CA ASP A 40 -14.33 -1.08 4.46
C ASP A 40 -13.53 -0.43 3.30
N GLY A 41 -12.30 -0.92 3.03
CA GLY A 41 -11.42 -0.37 2.01
C GLY A 41 -11.66 -0.92 0.61
N MET A 42 -11.11 -0.23 -0.40
CA MET A 42 -11.13 -0.68 -1.81
C MET A 42 -10.40 -2.02 -1.99
N GLU A 43 -9.48 -2.35 -1.11
CA GLU A 43 -8.74 -3.61 -1.08
C GLU A 43 -9.65 -4.82 -0.99
N ASN A 44 -10.84 -4.70 -0.37
CA ASN A 44 -11.84 -5.79 -0.30
C ASN A 44 -12.37 -6.24 -1.65
N LYS A 45 -12.27 -5.39 -2.66
CA LYS A 45 -12.65 -5.72 -4.04
C LYS A 45 -11.44 -6.05 -4.90
N LEU A 46 -10.39 -5.23 -4.79
CA LEU A 46 -9.23 -5.32 -5.68
C LEU A 46 -8.35 -6.54 -5.39
N VAL A 47 -8.08 -6.84 -4.12
CA VAL A 47 -7.18 -7.94 -3.74
C VAL A 47 -7.78 -9.32 -4.08
N PRO A 48 -9.03 -9.64 -3.71
CA PRO A 48 -9.64 -10.94 -4.09
C PRO A 48 -9.83 -11.09 -5.60
N ARG A 49 -10.11 -10.00 -6.34
CA ARG A 49 -10.21 -10.03 -7.80
C ARG A 49 -8.92 -10.51 -8.46
N GLU A 50 -7.78 -10.22 -7.87
CA GLU A 50 -6.47 -10.66 -8.35
C GLU A 50 -6.04 -12.04 -7.80
N GLY A 51 -6.95 -12.75 -7.10
CA GLY A 51 -6.75 -14.10 -6.60
C GLY A 51 -6.03 -14.21 -5.25
N PHE A 52 -5.81 -13.11 -4.55
CA PHE A 52 -5.12 -13.12 -3.26
C PHE A 52 -6.08 -13.22 -2.07
N ARG A 53 -5.64 -13.91 -1.01
CA ARG A 53 -6.32 -13.91 0.28
C ARG A 53 -6.17 -12.56 0.97
N LEU A 54 -7.25 -12.09 1.60
CA LEU A 54 -7.29 -10.84 2.36
C LEU A 54 -7.80 -11.10 3.78
N GLU A 55 -7.05 -10.62 4.77
CA GLU A 55 -7.48 -10.48 6.15
C GLU A 55 -7.79 -9.00 6.42
N THR A 56 -8.98 -8.71 6.92
CA THR A 56 -9.40 -7.33 7.16
C THR A 56 -9.16 -6.90 8.59
N LEU A 57 -8.91 -5.61 8.79
CA LEU A 57 -8.72 -4.96 10.08
C LEU A 57 -9.80 -3.90 10.27
N LYS A 58 -10.42 -3.85 11.42
CA LYS A 58 -11.40 -2.80 11.75
C LYS A 58 -10.66 -1.53 12.11
N ILE A 59 -10.30 -0.75 11.10
CA ILE A 59 -9.54 0.48 11.25
C ILE A 59 -10.16 1.58 10.36
N SER A 60 -10.22 2.80 10.88
CA SER A 60 -10.75 3.95 10.17
C SER A 60 -9.72 5.08 10.07
N ASN A 61 -9.95 5.98 9.13
CA ASN A 61 -9.14 7.19 8.97
C ASN A 61 -9.30 8.11 10.16
N TYR A 62 -8.20 8.73 10.60
CA TYR A 62 -8.23 9.81 11.57
C TYR A 62 -8.82 11.07 10.95
N GLN A 63 -9.83 11.66 11.59
CA GLN A 63 -10.44 12.91 11.13
C GLN A 63 -9.65 14.12 11.66
N ARG A 64 -9.27 15.02 10.74
CA ARG A 64 -8.53 16.25 11.08
C ARG A 64 -9.40 17.37 11.62
N LYS A 65 -10.74 17.28 11.45
CA LYS A 65 -11.66 18.31 11.92
C LYS A 65 -11.93 18.16 13.42
N LEU A 66 -11.70 19.22 14.19
CA LEU A 66 -11.95 19.30 15.64
C LEU A 66 -13.41 19.67 15.92
N THR A 67 -14.34 18.85 15.44
CA THR A 67 -15.75 18.93 15.81
C THR A 67 -16.06 17.92 16.91
N PRO A 68 -17.12 18.09 17.74
CA PRO A 68 -17.48 17.09 18.76
C PRO A 68 -17.65 15.68 18.18
N ALA A 69 -18.29 15.58 17.00
CA ALA A 69 -18.42 14.32 16.26
C ALA A 69 -17.06 13.78 15.79
N GLY A 70 -16.16 14.66 15.33
CA GLY A 70 -14.80 14.29 14.93
C GLY A 70 -13.95 13.81 16.09
N ILE A 71 -14.08 14.43 17.26
CA ILE A 71 -13.39 13.99 18.50
C ILE A 71 -13.89 12.61 18.90
N TRP A 72 -15.21 12.38 18.93
CA TRP A 72 -15.79 11.07 19.22
C TRP A 72 -15.33 9.99 18.24
N HIS A 73 -15.34 10.31 16.94
CA HIS A 73 -14.81 9.43 15.90
C HIS A 73 -13.33 9.07 16.16
N ASN A 74 -12.51 10.03 16.54
CA ASN A 74 -11.08 9.78 16.80
C ASN A 74 -10.87 8.92 18.05
N VAL A 75 -11.70 9.05 19.08
CA VAL A 75 -11.69 8.16 20.27
C VAL A 75 -12.03 6.73 19.86
N THR A 76 -13.10 6.53 19.08
CA THR A 76 -13.47 5.19 18.59
C THR A 76 -12.40 4.61 17.67
N THR A 77 -11.76 5.45 16.84
CA THR A 77 -10.63 5.05 15.98
C THR A 77 -9.45 4.53 16.81
N LEU A 78 -9.18 5.11 17.99
CA LEU A 78 -8.12 4.64 18.88
C LEU A 78 -8.41 3.24 19.42
N PHE A 79 -9.66 2.97 19.82
CA PHE A 79 -10.07 1.62 20.25
C PHE A 79 -10.02 0.60 19.11
N HIS A 80 -10.47 0.98 17.90
CA HIS A 80 -10.36 0.15 16.71
C HIS A 80 -8.89 -0.13 16.37
N MET A 81 -8.00 0.84 16.55
CA MET A 81 -6.57 0.66 16.35
C MET A 81 -5.99 -0.39 17.29
N ALA A 82 -6.35 -0.34 18.59
CA ALA A 82 -5.89 -1.34 19.56
C ALA A 82 -6.38 -2.76 19.19
N GLY A 83 -7.65 -2.90 18.82
CA GLY A 83 -8.21 -4.17 18.33
C GLY A 83 -7.52 -4.66 17.05
N SER A 84 -7.26 -3.76 16.10
CA SER A 84 -6.55 -4.07 14.86
C SER A 84 -5.10 -4.49 15.10
N MET A 85 -4.41 -3.89 16.07
CA MET A 85 -3.06 -4.31 16.48
C MET A 85 -3.08 -5.74 17.04
N GLN A 86 -4.08 -6.11 17.86
CA GLN A 86 -4.21 -7.47 18.39
C GLN A 86 -4.57 -8.48 17.28
N LYS A 87 -5.47 -8.12 16.37
CA LYS A 87 -5.80 -8.96 15.21
C LYS A 87 -4.57 -9.15 14.31
N ALA A 88 -3.84 -8.08 14.00
CA ALA A 88 -2.61 -8.16 13.21
C ALA A 88 -1.58 -9.08 13.89
N LYS A 89 -1.37 -8.95 15.20
CA LYS A 89 -0.47 -9.84 15.97
C LYS A 89 -0.87 -11.30 15.84
N ARG A 90 -2.16 -11.62 15.93
CA ARG A 90 -2.67 -12.98 15.81
C ARG A 90 -2.42 -13.52 14.39
N VAL A 91 -2.81 -12.78 13.36
CA VAL A 91 -2.62 -13.18 11.95
C VAL A 91 -1.14 -13.40 11.62
N ILE A 92 -0.24 -12.51 12.09
CA ILE A 92 1.21 -12.66 11.88
C ILE A 92 1.72 -13.95 12.54
N ARG A 93 1.27 -14.26 13.76
CA ARG A 93 1.68 -15.50 14.46
C ARG A 93 1.14 -16.77 13.81
N GLU A 94 -0.09 -16.72 13.29
CA GLU A 94 -0.72 -17.88 12.61
C GLU A 94 -0.10 -18.08 11.22
N PHE A 95 0.11 -17.01 10.47
CA PHE A 95 0.65 -17.09 9.11
C PHE A 95 2.18 -17.27 9.10
N GLN A 96 2.90 -16.82 10.13
CA GLN A 96 4.37 -16.90 10.24
C GLN A 96 5.10 -16.37 8.99
N PRO A 97 4.94 -15.11 8.65
CA PRO A 97 5.56 -14.54 7.46
C PRO A 97 7.07 -14.41 7.61
N ASP A 98 7.80 -14.61 6.52
CA ASP A 98 9.23 -14.32 6.42
C ASP A 98 9.48 -12.79 6.28
N VAL A 99 8.51 -12.06 5.73
CA VAL A 99 8.58 -10.61 5.57
C VAL A 99 7.17 -9.99 5.50
N ILE A 100 7.06 -8.73 5.95
CA ILE A 100 5.85 -7.92 5.82
C ILE A 100 6.19 -6.67 5.00
N VAL A 101 5.46 -6.45 3.92
CA VAL A 101 5.63 -5.31 3.02
C VAL A 101 4.39 -4.42 3.04
N GLY A 102 4.55 -3.19 3.47
CA GLY A 102 3.49 -2.17 3.43
C GLY A 102 3.67 -1.23 2.24
N THR A 103 2.59 -0.85 1.58
CA THR A 103 2.62 0.12 0.47
C THR A 103 1.88 1.42 0.79
N GLY A 104 1.66 1.66 2.08
CA GLY A 104 1.01 2.88 2.55
C GLY A 104 -0.48 2.71 2.86
N GLY A 105 -1.10 3.84 3.22
CA GLY A 105 -2.45 3.85 3.74
C GLY A 105 -2.52 3.50 5.23
N TYR A 106 -3.56 4.02 5.91
CA TYR A 106 -3.72 3.85 7.36
C TYR A 106 -3.85 2.37 7.79
N ALA A 107 -4.34 1.51 6.90
CA ALA A 107 -4.51 0.08 7.16
C ALA A 107 -3.19 -0.69 7.27
N SER A 108 -2.09 -0.15 6.73
CA SER A 108 -0.79 -0.81 6.81
C SER A 108 -0.09 -0.64 8.17
N PHE A 109 -0.49 0.37 8.96
CA PHE A 109 0.15 0.66 10.25
C PHE A 109 0.12 -0.52 11.23
N PRO A 110 -1.01 -1.20 11.52
CA PRO A 110 -1.04 -2.29 12.50
C PRO A 110 -0.13 -3.46 12.13
N ALA A 111 -0.14 -3.86 10.85
CA ALA A 111 0.65 -4.99 10.39
C ALA A 111 2.16 -4.71 10.46
N LEU A 112 2.60 -3.55 9.96
CA LEU A 112 4.01 -3.15 10.02
C LEU A 112 4.49 -2.98 11.45
N LYS A 113 3.71 -2.28 12.30
CA LYS A 113 4.06 -2.04 13.70
C LYS A 113 4.15 -3.34 14.51
N MET A 114 3.22 -4.27 14.27
CA MET A 114 3.23 -5.56 14.97
C MET A 114 4.29 -6.51 14.42
N GLY A 115 4.54 -6.49 13.10
CA GLY A 115 5.63 -7.23 12.49
C GLY A 115 6.98 -6.86 13.10
N ALA A 116 7.31 -5.57 13.11
CA ALA A 116 8.53 -5.06 13.72
C ALA A 116 8.64 -5.46 15.20
N LYS A 117 7.55 -5.35 15.99
CA LYS A 117 7.54 -5.78 17.40
C LYS A 117 7.73 -7.29 17.60
N LEU A 118 7.37 -8.10 16.62
CA LEU A 118 7.52 -9.56 16.67
C LEU A 118 8.85 -10.04 16.06
N GLY A 119 9.71 -9.12 15.60
CA GLY A 119 10.99 -9.43 14.99
C GLY A 119 10.86 -10.00 13.57
N VAL A 120 9.71 -9.81 12.92
CA VAL A 120 9.55 -10.18 11.51
C VAL A 120 10.15 -9.06 10.65
N PRO A 121 10.98 -9.36 9.65
CA PRO A 121 11.49 -8.38 8.70
C PRO A 121 10.37 -7.55 8.07
N THR A 122 10.53 -6.21 8.06
CA THR A 122 9.50 -5.28 7.61
C THR A 122 10.04 -4.28 6.61
N ALA A 123 9.27 -4.00 5.57
CA ALA A 123 9.56 -2.93 4.63
C ALA A 123 8.30 -2.10 4.35
N VAL A 124 8.48 -0.80 4.13
CA VAL A 124 7.39 0.08 3.70
C VAL A 124 7.78 0.79 2.40
N HIS A 125 6.86 0.81 1.45
CA HIS A 125 6.99 1.57 0.21
C HIS A 125 6.18 2.87 0.29
N GLU A 126 6.81 3.98 -0.07
CA GLU A 126 6.19 5.31 -0.17
C GLU A 126 6.21 5.80 -1.61
N SER A 127 5.03 5.94 -2.20
CA SER A 127 4.87 6.40 -3.58
C SER A 127 4.96 7.91 -3.73
N ASN A 128 4.70 8.66 -2.65
CA ASN A 128 4.71 10.13 -2.69
C ASN A 128 6.12 10.68 -2.50
N ALA A 129 6.37 11.84 -3.10
CA ALA A 129 7.63 12.57 -2.88
C ALA A 129 7.78 13.03 -1.42
N VAL A 130 6.66 13.33 -0.75
CA VAL A 130 6.61 13.66 0.68
C VAL A 130 5.96 12.53 1.44
N PRO A 131 6.62 11.95 2.46
CA PRO A 131 6.09 10.82 3.20
C PRO A 131 4.72 11.08 3.81
N GLY A 132 3.79 10.15 3.60
CA GLY A 132 2.49 10.14 4.25
C GLY A 132 2.59 9.89 5.76
N LEU A 133 1.51 10.19 6.49
CA LEU A 133 1.48 10.06 7.96
C LEU A 133 1.84 8.64 8.42
N THR A 134 1.27 7.63 7.79
CA THR A 134 1.51 6.23 8.13
C THR A 134 2.99 5.86 7.96
N THR A 135 3.58 6.21 6.83
CA THR A 135 5.01 5.95 6.56
C THR A 135 5.90 6.62 7.61
N ARG A 136 5.62 7.89 7.95
CA ARG A 136 6.35 8.61 9.02
C ARG A 136 6.25 7.90 10.38
N MET A 137 5.06 7.39 10.71
CA MET A 137 4.84 6.71 11.99
C MET A 137 5.58 5.39 12.11
N VAL A 138 5.74 4.64 11.02
CA VAL A 138 6.41 3.33 11.02
C VAL A 138 7.89 3.40 10.65
N ALA A 139 8.37 4.50 10.08
CA ALA A 139 9.72 4.64 9.54
C ALA A 139 10.84 4.25 10.53
N LYS A 140 10.67 4.58 11.81
CA LYS A 140 11.64 4.21 12.86
C LYS A 140 11.64 2.72 13.22
N ASP A 141 10.52 2.03 13.00
CA ASP A 141 10.31 0.65 13.43
C ASP A 141 10.62 -0.37 12.32
N VAL A 142 10.44 0.01 11.05
CA VAL A 142 10.68 -0.89 9.91
C VAL A 142 12.17 -1.02 9.58
N ASP A 143 12.54 -2.15 8.96
CA ASP A 143 13.93 -2.44 8.58
C ASP A 143 14.34 -1.72 7.29
N ARG A 144 13.40 -1.54 6.35
CA ARG A 144 13.65 -0.86 5.06
C ARG A 144 12.50 0.05 4.68
N ILE A 145 12.87 1.16 4.03
CA ILE A 145 11.94 2.13 3.46
C ILE A 145 12.24 2.24 1.98
N MET A 146 11.31 1.82 1.14
CA MET A 146 11.41 1.93 -0.30
C MET A 146 10.71 3.21 -0.76
N VAL A 147 11.36 4.01 -1.57
CA VAL A 147 10.82 5.29 -2.05
C VAL A 147 10.83 5.36 -3.56
N SER A 148 9.90 6.15 -4.10
CA SER A 148 9.81 6.35 -5.54
C SER A 148 10.83 7.37 -6.08
N PHE A 149 11.29 8.30 -5.24
CA PHE A 149 12.12 9.43 -5.64
C PHE A 149 13.35 9.54 -4.75
N GLU A 150 14.53 9.85 -5.37
CA GLU A 150 15.79 10.04 -4.63
C GLU A 150 15.68 11.18 -3.59
N ASP A 151 15.03 12.28 -3.96
CA ASP A 151 14.88 13.46 -3.08
C ASP A 151 14.12 13.13 -1.78
N SER A 152 13.33 12.04 -1.78
CA SER A 152 12.62 11.59 -0.58
C SER A 152 13.54 11.05 0.51
N ARG A 153 14.75 10.60 0.17
CA ARG A 153 15.73 10.01 1.11
C ARG A 153 16.03 10.95 2.28
N SER A 154 16.23 12.23 1.99
CA SER A 154 16.56 13.25 2.99
C SER A 154 15.46 13.53 4.02
N GLN A 155 14.26 13.03 3.78
CA GLN A 155 13.10 13.26 4.67
C GLN A 155 12.99 12.23 5.80
N TYR A 156 13.89 11.24 5.82
CA TYR A 156 13.93 10.19 6.84
C TYR A 156 15.12 10.38 7.79
N ALA A 157 14.90 10.11 9.07
CA ALA A 157 15.93 10.27 10.10
C ALA A 157 17.10 9.29 9.95
N ASP A 158 16.84 8.12 9.30
CA ASP A 158 17.84 7.10 9.01
C ASP A 158 17.88 6.84 7.50
N PRO A 159 18.69 7.60 6.73
CA PRO A 159 18.78 7.43 5.27
C PRO A 159 19.34 6.08 4.82
N GLU A 160 20.06 5.36 5.67
CA GLU A 160 20.64 4.05 5.37
C GLU A 160 19.55 2.95 5.22
N LYS A 161 18.39 3.16 5.85
CA LYS A 161 17.22 2.29 5.64
C LYS A 161 16.51 2.55 4.32
N VAL A 162 16.80 3.65 3.63
CA VAL A 162 16.05 4.11 2.46
C VAL A 162 16.66 3.54 1.18
N LEU A 163 15.81 2.87 0.40
CA LEU A 163 16.12 2.33 -0.92
C LEU A 163 15.25 3.03 -1.97
N VAL A 164 15.86 3.55 -3.01
CA VAL A 164 15.14 4.14 -4.15
C VAL A 164 14.80 3.02 -5.13
N THR A 165 13.52 2.68 -5.22
CA THR A 165 13.04 1.55 -6.02
C THR A 165 12.14 1.98 -7.18
N GLY A 166 11.72 3.24 -7.21
CA GLY A 166 10.62 3.67 -8.07
C GLY A 166 9.26 3.18 -7.55
N THR A 167 8.20 3.49 -8.27
CA THR A 167 6.84 3.01 -7.96
C THR A 167 6.59 1.69 -8.68
N PRO A 168 6.25 0.61 -7.97
CA PRO A 168 5.88 -0.64 -8.61
C PRO A 168 4.64 -0.49 -9.49
N VAL A 169 4.74 -0.95 -10.73
CA VAL A 169 3.65 -0.97 -11.70
C VAL A 169 3.44 -2.38 -12.20
N ARG A 170 2.24 -2.68 -12.70
CA ARG A 170 1.94 -3.99 -13.28
C ARG A 170 2.77 -4.22 -14.54
N GLY A 171 3.25 -5.45 -14.75
CA GLY A 171 4.09 -5.82 -15.88
C GLY A 171 3.48 -5.50 -17.24
N GLU A 172 2.17 -5.60 -17.38
CA GLU A 172 1.44 -5.23 -18.59
C GLU A 172 1.73 -3.80 -19.07
N PHE A 173 1.95 -2.84 -18.14
CA PHE A 173 2.31 -1.47 -18.50
C PHE A 173 3.77 -1.33 -18.98
N LEU A 174 4.63 -2.27 -18.65
CA LEU A 174 6.04 -2.24 -19.03
C LEU A 174 6.30 -2.93 -20.36
N TYR A 175 5.50 -3.93 -20.71
CA TYR A 175 5.75 -4.82 -21.85
C TYR A 175 4.73 -4.70 -22.98
N THR A 176 3.70 -3.87 -22.84
CA THR A 176 2.73 -3.65 -23.92
C THR A 176 3.37 -2.87 -25.07
N ASP A 177 3.32 -3.46 -26.26
CA ASP A 177 3.78 -2.79 -27.47
C ASP A 177 2.85 -1.65 -27.89
N LYS A 178 3.42 -0.48 -28.19
CA LYS A 178 2.67 0.73 -28.54
C LYS A 178 1.80 0.53 -29.80
N ALA A 179 2.31 -0.17 -30.82
CA ALA A 179 1.58 -0.36 -32.06
C ALA A 179 0.41 -1.31 -31.85
N ALA A 180 0.63 -2.40 -31.10
CA ALA A 180 -0.43 -3.35 -30.72
C ALA A 180 -1.53 -2.67 -29.89
N ALA A 181 -1.18 -1.88 -28.89
CA ALA A 181 -2.15 -1.15 -28.06
C ALA A 181 -2.96 -0.14 -28.90
N ARG A 182 -2.33 0.56 -29.82
CA ARG A 182 -3.03 1.48 -30.74
C ARG A 182 -3.99 0.75 -31.67
N ALA A 183 -3.60 -0.41 -32.19
CA ALA A 183 -4.46 -1.24 -33.03
C ALA A 183 -5.69 -1.75 -32.27
N GLU A 184 -5.48 -2.26 -31.04
CA GLU A 184 -6.55 -2.73 -30.15
C GLU A 184 -7.58 -1.63 -29.82
N LEU A 185 -7.11 -0.40 -29.60
CA LEU A 185 -7.94 0.77 -29.33
C LEU A 185 -8.54 1.41 -30.58
N GLY A 186 -8.28 0.88 -31.77
CA GLY A 186 -8.72 1.46 -33.04
C GLY A 186 -8.14 2.83 -33.36
N LEU A 187 -6.95 3.14 -32.83
CA LEU A 187 -6.28 4.41 -32.99
C LEU A 187 -5.35 4.40 -34.23
N GLY A 188 -5.58 5.36 -35.13
CA GLY A 188 -4.67 5.58 -36.28
C GLY A 188 -3.39 6.33 -35.90
N GLU A 189 -2.76 7.01 -36.86
CA GLU A 189 -1.54 7.79 -36.69
C GLU A 189 -1.68 9.07 -35.86
N LYS A 190 -2.92 9.53 -35.61
CA LYS A 190 -3.20 10.77 -34.86
C LYS A 190 -2.65 10.72 -33.43
N PRO A 191 -2.18 11.87 -32.91
CA PRO A 191 -1.80 11.97 -31.51
C PRO A 191 -2.95 11.56 -30.59
N LEU A 192 -2.64 10.76 -29.55
CA LEU A 192 -3.55 10.43 -28.47
C LEU A 192 -3.18 11.27 -27.24
N ILE A 193 -4.12 12.04 -26.76
CA ILE A 193 -4.00 12.76 -25.49
C ILE A 193 -4.87 12.04 -24.45
N VAL A 194 -4.24 11.55 -23.39
CA VAL A 194 -4.92 10.91 -22.26
C VAL A 194 -4.84 11.85 -21.07
N SER A 195 -6.01 12.19 -20.51
CA SER A 195 -6.11 12.93 -19.26
C SER A 195 -6.62 11.99 -18.19
N ALA A 196 -5.85 11.79 -17.12
CA ALA A 196 -6.19 10.92 -16.01
C ALA A 196 -5.90 11.62 -14.68
N TRP A 197 -6.81 11.48 -13.73
CA TRP A 197 -6.78 12.18 -12.45
C TRP A 197 -6.75 11.18 -11.30
N GLY A 198 -6.06 11.51 -10.23
CA GLY A 198 -6.10 10.75 -8.98
C GLY A 198 -7.40 10.97 -8.21
N SER A 199 -7.72 10.08 -7.28
CA SER A 199 -8.96 10.13 -6.48
C SER A 199 -9.13 11.42 -5.65
N LEU A 200 -8.04 12.10 -5.33
CA LEU A 200 -8.03 13.38 -4.61
C LEU A 200 -8.04 14.60 -5.54
N GLU A 201 -7.85 14.39 -6.83
CA GLU A 201 -7.75 15.44 -7.86
C GLU A 201 -9.08 15.65 -8.61
N ILE A 202 -10.05 14.76 -8.45
CA ILE A 202 -11.37 14.86 -9.06
C ILE A 202 -12.10 16.07 -8.46
N GLY A 203 -12.35 17.08 -9.28
CA GLY A 203 -13.04 18.31 -8.88
C GLY A 203 -12.17 19.56 -8.86
N ARG A 204 -10.88 19.47 -9.16
CA ARG A 204 -9.99 20.62 -9.38
C ARG A 204 -9.76 20.97 -10.85
N ALA A 205 -10.44 20.30 -11.77
CA ALA A 205 -10.44 20.72 -13.16
C ALA A 205 -11.29 22.00 -13.28
N HIS A 206 -10.64 23.13 -13.26
CA HIS A 206 -11.22 24.38 -13.74
C HIS A 206 -11.10 24.39 -15.26
N VAL A 207 -12.25 24.40 -15.93
CA VAL A 207 -12.37 24.69 -17.36
C VAL A 207 -12.23 26.19 -17.55
#